data_e9334b78da783e589903e7ba47bf042d
#
_entry.id   e9334b78da783e589903e7ba47bf042d
#
_cell.length_a   1.000
_cell.length_b   1.000
_cell.length_c   1.000
_cell.angle_alpha   90.00
_cell.angle_beta   90.00
_cell.angle_gamma   90.00
#
_symmetry.space_group_name_H-M   'P 1'
#
loop_
_entity.id
_entity.type
_entity.pdbx_description
1 polymer ?
#
loop_
_entity_poly.entity_id
_entity_poly.type
_entity_poly.pdbx_seq_one_letter_code
_entity_poly.pdbx_strand_id
1 'polypeptide(L)'
;MNFNQDEIIKEVFEKKNQINSNTFTITRFILLTLLSYFIDGLQFRELKASLKISDGNIASNLLYLTKMGYINKNALEFDNKKLHYYTITENGKEELKKILNWMELIKKLLGETNNE
;
A
#
# COMPACT_ATOMS: atom_id res chain seq x y z
N MET A 1 -30.93 -6.29 13.28
CA MET A 1 -29.51 -5.93 13.38
C MET A 1 -29.20 -5.52 14.82
N ASN A 2 -28.13 -6.00 15.37
CA ASN A 2 -27.80 -5.60 16.71
C ASN A 2 -27.04 -4.27 16.73
N PHE A 3 -26.94 -3.68 17.90
CA PHE A 3 -26.36 -2.36 18.11
C PHE A 3 -24.91 -2.28 17.62
N ASN A 4 -24.09 -3.34 17.88
CA ASN A 4 -22.69 -3.34 17.49
C ASN A 4 -22.48 -3.32 15.97
N GLN A 5 -23.38 -3.96 15.22
CA GLN A 5 -23.30 -3.96 13.76
C GLN A 5 -23.56 -2.56 13.19
N ASP A 6 -24.49 -1.81 13.75
CA ASP A 6 -24.76 -0.45 13.31
C ASP A 6 -23.55 0.47 13.55
N GLU A 7 -22.89 0.30 14.70
CA GLU A 7 -21.68 1.07 15.00
C GLU A 7 -20.54 0.69 14.07
N ILE A 8 -20.37 -0.59 13.75
CA ILE A 8 -19.33 -1.04 12.84
C ILE A 8 -19.55 -0.46 11.44
N ILE A 9 -20.79 -0.49 10.95
CA ILE A 9 -21.12 0.10 9.64
C ILE A 9 -20.75 1.57 9.60
N LYS A 10 -21.14 2.32 10.63
CA LYS A 10 -20.81 3.73 10.74
C LYS A 10 -19.29 3.94 10.70
N GLU A 11 -18.56 3.16 11.44
CA GLU A 11 -17.11 3.28 11.52
C GLU A 11 -16.44 2.93 10.17
N VAL A 12 -16.97 1.95 9.45
CA VAL A 12 -16.47 1.60 8.11
C VAL A 12 -16.54 2.82 7.19
N PHE A 13 -17.65 3.54 7.18
CA PHE A 13 -17.80 4.71 6.33
C PHE A 13 -16.95 5.89 6.79
N GLU A 14 -16.82 6.08 8.09
CA GLU A 14 -15.98 7.15 8.64
C GLU A 14 -14.50 6.91 8.29
N LYS A 15 -14.02 5.69 8.47
CA LYS A 15 -12.61 5.36 8.20
C LYS A 15 -12.29 5.31 6.73
N LYS A 16 -13.26 4.96 5.88
CA LYS A 16 -13.10 5.05 4.43
C LYS A 16 -12.64 6.45 4.00
N ASN A 17 -13.20 7.48 4.63
CA ASN A 17 -12.89 8.86 4.27
C ASN A 17 -11.50 9.30 4.69
N GLN A 18 -10.81 8.53 5.53
CA GLN A 18 -9.44 8.79 5.94
C GLN A 18 -8.43 8.16 4.99
N ILE A 19 -8.87 7.29 4.09
CA ILE A 19 -8.02 6.62 3.12
C ILE A 19 -8.00 7.45 1.84
N ASN A 20 -6.82 7.63 1.25
CA ASN A 20 -6.71 8.25 -0.06
C ASN A 20 -7.21 7.25 -1.11
N SER A 21 -8.42 7.49 -1.63
CA SER A 21 -9.06 6.57 -2.56
C SER A 21 -8.26 6.37 -3.84
N ASN A 22 -7.48 7.35 -4.25
CA ASN A 22 -6.64 7.22 -5.45
C ASN A 22 -5.44 6.31 -5.20
N THR A 23 -5.06 6.13 -3.96
CA THR A 23 -3.95 5.23 -3.60
C THR A 23 -4.40 3.79 -3.52
N PHE A 24 -5.67 3.55 -3.19
CA PHE A 24 -6.17 2.20 -2.98
C PHE A 24 -6.58 1.54 -4.30
N THR A 25 -5.59 1.18 -5.09
CA THR A 25 -5.75 0.27 -6.22
C THR A 25 -4.96 -0.99 -5.90
N ILE A 26 -5.29 -2.11 -6.54
CA ILE A 26 -4.59 -3.37 -6.29
C ILE A 26 -3.09 -3.21 -6.51
N THR A 27 -2.69 -2.60 -7.63
CA THR A 27 -1.28 -2.43 -7.95
C THR A 27 -0.55 -1.58 -6.91
N ARG A 28 -1.14 -0.44 -6.54
CA ARG A 28 -0.50 0.46 -5.55
C ARG A 28 -0.47 -0.16 -4.17
N PHE A 29 -1.54 -0.86 -3.81
CA PHE A 29 -1.60 -1.58 -2.54
C PHE A 29 -0.49 -2.64 -2.45
N ILE A 30 -0.31 -3.42 -3.52
CA ILE A 30 0.74 -4.44 -3.57
C ILE A 30 2.13 -3.80 -3.54
N LEU A 31 2.34 -2.70 -4.27
CA LEU A 31 3.62 -1.99 -4.24
C LEU A 31 3.96 -1.51 -2.83
N LEU A 32 3.01 -0.90 -2.13
CA LEU A 32 3.23 -0.46 -0.75
C LEU A 32 3.49 -1.65 0.17
N THR A 33 2.78 -2.75 -0.04
CA THR A 33 2.97 -3.96 0.76
C THR A 33 4.38 -4.53 0.59
N LEU A 34 4.83 -4.67 -0.65
CA LEU A 34 6.17 -5.18 -0.95
C LEU A 34 7.25 -4.28 -0.37
N LEU A 35 7.10 -2.97 -0.51
CA LEU A 35 8.10 -2.03 0.01
C LEU A 35 8.05 -1.92 1.52
N SER A 36 6.92 -2.21 2.13
CA SER A 36 6.83 -2.30 3.59
C SER A 36 7.52 -3.56 4.12
N TYR A 37 7.37 -4.66 3.40
CA TYR A 37 7.98 -5.93 3.79
C TYR A 37 9.51 -5.92 3.55
N PHE A 38 9.94 -5.49 2.38
CA PHE A 38 11.36 -5.36 2.03
C PHE A 38 11.84 -3.95 2.35
N ILE A 39 12.00 -3.69 3.64
CA ILE A 39 12.20 -2.32 4.16
C ILE A 39 13.48 -1.65 3.63
N ASP A 40 14.48 -2.45 3.24
CA ASP A 40 15.72 -1.91 2.67
C ASP A 40 15.56 -1.49 1.21
N GLY A 41 14.43 -1.79 0.61
CA GLY A 41 14.10 -1.33 -0.72
C GLY A 41 14.17 -2.41 -1.80
N LEU A 42 13.55 -2.09 -2.93
CA LEU A 42 13.54 -2.96 -4.10
C LEU A 42 13.85 -2.15 -5.36
N GLN A 43 14.54 -2.78 -6.30
CA GLN A 43 14.79 -2.20 -7.60
C GLN A 43 13.58 -2.40 -8.52
N PHE A 44 13.50 -1.60 -9.57
CA PHE A 44 12.40 -1.70 -10.55
C PHE A 44 12.23 -3.12 -11.09
N ARG A 45 13.33 -3.78 -11.47
CA ARG A 45 13.29 -5.13 -12.02
C ARG A 45 12.73 -6.15 -11.03
N GLU A 46 12.99 -5.95 -9.73
CA GLU A 46 12.47 -6.84 -8.69
C GLU A 46 10.97 -6.67 -8.53
N LEU A 47 10.50 -5.44 -8.56
CA LEU A 47 9.08 -5.15 -8.51
C LEU A 47 8.37 -5.70 -9.74
N LYS A 48 8.96 -5.52 -10.92
CA LYS A 48 8.40 -6.06 -12.16
C LYS A 48 8.30 -7.57 -12.13
N ALA A 49 9.33 -8.25 -11.68
CA ALA A 49 9.32 -9.71 -11.58
C ALA A 49 8.20 -10.21 -10.66
N SER A 50 7.95 -9.48 -9.57
CA SER A 50 6.91 -9.85 -8.60
C SER A 50 5.51 -9.62 -9.13
N LEU A 51 5.28 -8.52 -9.84
CA LEU A 51 3.94 -8.09 -10.24
C LEU A 51 3.49 -8.64 -11.59
N LYS A 52 4.43 -8.92 -12.49
CA LYS A 52 4.15 -9.46 -13.84
C LYS A 52 3.17 -8.59 -14.63
N ILE A 53 3.35 -7.28 -14.54
CA ILE A 53 2.59 -6.31 -15.33
C ILE A 53 3.56 -5.50 -16.19
N SER A 54 3.05 -4.65 -17.08
CA SER A 54 3.90 -3.90 -18.00
C SER A 54 4.81 -2.92 -17.29
N ASP A 55 5.95 -2.62 -17.91
CA ASP A 55 6.91 -1.64 -17.39
C ASP A 55 6.25 -0.27 -17.22
N GLY A 56 5.46 0.15 -18.20
CA GLY A 56 4.77 1.43 -18.15
C GLY A 56 3.79 1.52 -17.00
N ASN A 57 3.08 0.43 -16.72
CA ASN A 57 2.13 0.38 -15.61
C ASN A 57 2.86 0.53 -14.26
N ILE A 58 3.95 -0.23 -14.07
CA ILE A 58 4.73 -0.13 -12.84
C ILE A 58 5.33 1.26 -12.71
N ALA A 59 5.94 1.77 -13.78
CA ALA A 59 6.60 3.08 -13.76
C ALA A 59 5.62 4.21 -13.40
N SER A 60 4.42 4.20 -13.98
CA SER A 60 3.43 5.25 -13.69
C SER A 60 2.92 5.17 -12.26
N ASN A 61 2.75 3.96 -11.72
CA ASN A 61 2.31 3.79 -10.33
C ASN A 61 3.41 4.17 -9.34
N LEU A 62 4.66 3.85 -9.63
CA LEU A 62 5.79 4.27 -8.80
C LEU A 62 5.93 5.79 -8.80
N LEU A 63 5.75 6.42 -9.96
CA LEU A 63 5.80 7.87 -10.08
C LEU A 63 4.69 8.51 -9.24
N TYR A 64 3.48 7.98 -9.31
CA TYR A 64 2.36 8.47 -8.49
C TYR A 64 2.68 8.38 -7.00
N LEU A 65 3.13 7.21 -6.54
CA LEU A 65 3.43 7.01 -5.12
C LEU A 65 4.58 7.90 -4.64
N THR A 66 5.56 8.13 -5.50
CA THR A 66 6.67 9.04 -5.19
C THR A 66 6.17 10.48 -5.06
N LYS A 67 5.33 10.94 -5.98
CA LYS A 67 4.76 12.29 -5.94
C LYS A 67 3.88 12.50 -4.71
N MET A 68 3.20 11.47 -4.28
CA MET A 68 2.35 11.54 -3.09
C MET A 68 3.16 11.47 -1.79
N GLY A 69 4.45 11.22 -1.86
CA GLY A 69 5.28 11.14 -0.67
C GLY A 69 5.17 9.81 0.07
N TYR A 70 4.62 8.77 -0.55
CA TYR A 70 4.47 7.46 0.07
C TYR A 70 5.68 6.57 -0.12
N ILE A 71 6.46 6.81 -1.15
CA ILE A 71 7.71 6.10 -1.40
C ILE A 71 8.78 7.09 -1.84
N ASN A 72 10.04 6.69 -1.69
CA ASN A 72 11.19 7.43 -2.20
C ASN A 72 11.88 6.64 -3.29
N LYS A 73 12.35 7.34 -4.31
CA LYS A 73 13.27 6.78 -5.29
C LYS A 73 14.68 7.18 -4.87
N ASN A 74 15.51 6.19 -4.59
CA ASN A 74 16.87 6.41 -4.09
C ASN A 74 17.89 5.98 -5.14
N ALA A 75 19.09 6.50 -5.04
CA ALA A 75 20.17 6.15 -5.93
C ALA A 75 21.37 5.67 -5.12
N LEU A 76 22.04 4.64 -5.63
CA LEU A 76 23.26 4.09 -5.06
C LEU A 76 24.27 3.92 -6.16
N GLU A 77 25.50 4.42 -5.96
CA GLU A 77 26.58 4.18 -6.90
C GLU A 77 27.31 2.90 -6.50
N PHE A 78 27.45 2.02 -7.48
CA PHE A 78 28.15 0.76 -7.28
C PHE A 78 28.87 0.40 -8.58
N ASP A 79 30.19 0.21 -8.53
CA ASP A 79 31.00 -0.18 -9.67
C ASP A 79 30.80 0.75 -10.86
N ASN A 80 30.85 2.07 -10.60
CA ASN A 80 30.65 3.15 -11.57
C ASN A 80 29.28 3.17 -12.24
N LYS A 81 28.31 2.42 -11.69
CA LYS A 81 26.94 2.40 -12.17
C LYS A 81 26.02 2.99 -11.12
N LYS A 82 25.00 3.72 -11.60
CA LYS A 82 23.99 4.28 -10.73
C LYS A 82 22.80 3.32 -10.67
N LEU A 83 22.55 2.77 -9.50
CA LEU A 83 21.41 1.89 -9.29
C LEU A 83 20.30 2.66 -8.58
N HIS A 84 19.08 2.47 -9.02
CA HIS A 84 17.92 3.07 -8.39
C HIS A 84 17.11 2.00 -7.66
N TYR A 85 16.64 2.36 -6.48
CA TYR A 85 15.79 1.48 -5.68
C TYR A 85 14.72 2.32 -4.98
N TYR A 86 13.63 1.68 -4.60
CA TYR A 86 12.48 2.34 -3.99
C TYR A 86 12.33 1.86 -2.56
N THR A 87 11.99 2.79 -1.67
CA THR A 87 11.73 2.49 -0.26
C THR A 87 10.42 3.14 0.16
N ILE A 88 9.74 2.56 1.14
CA ILE A 88 8.53 3.15 1.68
C ILE A 88 8.88 4.26 2.67
N THR A 89 8.08 5.32 2.71
CA THR A 89 8.22 6.40 3.68
C THR A 89 7.34 6.13 4.90
N GLU A 90 7.49 6.94 5.95
CA GLU A 90 6.58 6.88 7.10
C GLU A 90 5.14 7.18 6.67
N ASN A 91 4.94 8.15 5.77
CA ASN A 91 3.61 8.44 5.24
C ASN A 91 3.04 7.25 4.47
N GLY A 92 3.88 6.53 3.71
CA GLY A 92 3.47 5.33 3.01
C GLY A 92 3.04 4.22 3.96
N LYS A 93 3.79 4.03 5.04
CA LYS A 93 3.43 3.06 6.08
C LYS A 93 2.11 3.43 6.74
N GLU A 94 1.91 4.71 7.03
CA GLU A 94 0.67 5.21 7.63
C GLU A 94 -0.52 4.96 6.71
N GLU A 95 -0.37 5.24 5.43
CA GLU A 95 -1.45 5.01 4.47
C GLU A 95 -1.78 3.52 4.35
N LEU A 96 -0.75 2.67 4.26
CA LEU A 96 -0.95 1.23 4.21
C LEU A 96 -1.66 0.73 5.47
N LYS A 97 -1.28 1.24 6.64
CA LYS A 97 -1.90 0.88 7.90
C LYS A 97 -3.39 1.25 7.95
N LYS A 98 -3.74 2.42 7.44
CA LYS A 98 -5.15 2.84 7.35
C LYS A 98 -5.97 1.86 6.51
N ILE A 99 -5.42 1.46 5.38
CA ILE A 99 -6.08 0.50 4.48
C ILE A 99 -6.27 -0.85 5.18
N LEU A 100 -5.21 -1.35 5.80
CA LEU A 100 -5.27 -2.64 6.49
C LEU A 100 -6.25 -2.63 7.66
N ASN A 101 -6.26 -1.56 8.45
CA ASN A 101 -7.20 -1.42 9.56
C ASN A 101 -8.64 -1.36 9.06
N TRP A 102 -8.87 -0.68 7.94
CA TRP A 102 -10.18 -0.62 7.32
C TRP A 102 -10.64 -2.00 6.83
N MET A 103 -9.74 -2.76 6.22
CA MET A 103 -10.04 -4.12 5.78
C MET A 103 -10.39 -5.03 6.98
N GLU A 104 -9.67 -4.89 8.07
CA GLU A 104 -9.94 -5.65 9.29
C GLU A 104 -11.31 -5.33 9.85
N LEU A 105 -11.69 -4.06 9.79
CA LEU A 105 -13.02 -3.63 10.24
C LEU A 105 -14.12 -4.22 9.37
N ILE A 106 -13.91 -4.29 8.06
CA ILE A 106 -14.85 -4.94 7.13
C ILE A 106 -14.98 -6.43 7.45
N LYS A 107 -13.88 -7.10 7.71
CA LYS A 107 -13.90 -8.51 8.09
C LYS A 107 -14.72 -8.71 9.36
N LYS A 108 -14.54 -7.83 10.32
CA LYS A 108 -15.31 -7.87 11.57
C LYS A 108 -16.80 -7.67 11.32
N LEU A 109 -17.16 -6.73 10.45
CA LEU A 109 -18.56 -6.49 10.06
C LEU A 109 -19.19 -7.75 9.47
N LEU A 110 -18.43 -8.47 8.64
CA LEU A 110 -18.91 -9.69 7.98
C LEU A 110 -18.89 -10.91 8.91
N GLY A 111 -18.39 -10.76 10.13
CA GLY A 111 -18.38 -11.83 11.12
C GLY A 111 -17.26 -12.85 10.97
N GLU A 112 -16.30 -12.62 10.06
CA GLU A 112 -15.24 -13.59 9.82
C GLU A 112 -14.32 -13.78 11.02
N THR A 113 -14.13 -12.74 11.82
CA THR A 113 -13.27 -12.81 13.01
C THR A 113 -13.99 -13.37 14.22
N ASN A 114 -15.30 -13.61 14.13
CA ASN A 114 -16.14 -14.06 15.24
C ASN A 114 -16.61 -15.49 15.09
N ASN A 115 -16.07 -16.23 14.14
CA ASN A 115 -16.55 -17.58 13.80
C ASN A 115 -15.61 -18.70 14.26
N GLU A 116 -14.76 -18.42 15.19
CA GLU A 116 -13.88 -19.46 15.76
C GLU A 116 -14.64 -20.49 16.56
#